data_9e010851f1c905385d39b027577bbf6d
#
_entry.id   9e010851f1c905385d39b027577bbf6d
#
_cell.length_a   1.000
_cell.length_b   1.000
_cell.length_c   1.000
_cell.angle_alpha   90.00
_cell.angle_beta   90.00
_cell.angle_gamma   90.00
#
_symmetry.space_group_name_H-M   'P 1'
#
loop_
_entity.id
_entity.type
_entity.pdbx_description
1 polymer ?
#
loop_
_entity_poly.entity_id
_entity_poly.type
_entity_poly.pdbx_seq_one_letter_code
_entity_poly.pdbx_strand_id
1 'polypeptide(L)'
;HLTVEVSASDGQYLALAKWDTPRVVKGVRFSLRLTSGSGENSRLLTTAITADTEHRFSGLPLGEYTLTVRAINSYGQQGEPATTTFRINAPAAPATIELTPGYFQITAVPKLTIYDPTVQFEFWFSEAKIADAAQVETSARYLGTGSQWSVSGPHIKPGKDFWFYVRSVNLVGKSAFVEASGRASNDAAGYLELFR
;
A
#
# COMPACT_ATOMS: atom_id res chain seq x y z
N HIS A 1 3.70 -5.87 25.41
CA HIS A 1 3.98 -5.24 24.12
C HIS A 1 2.80 -5.45 23.17
N LEU A 2 2.14 -4.35 22.78
CA LEU A 2 0.94 -4.38 21.92
C LEU A 2 1.34 -3.99 20.49
N THR A 3 0.99 -4.85 19.54
CA THR A 3 1.23 -4.61 18.11
C THR A 3 -0.05 -4.79 17.32
N VAL A 4 -0.17 -4.09 16.20
CA VAL A 4 -1.29 -4.23 15.27
C VAL A 4 -0.74 -4.38 13.85
N GLU A 5 -1.17 -5.44 13.17
CA GLU A 5 -0.86 -5.67 11.76
C GLU A 5 -2.10 -5.40 10.91
N VAL A 6 -1.95 -4.57 9.88
CA VAL A 6 -3.04 -4.20 8.97
C VAL A 6 -2.91 -5.01 7.68
N SER A 7 -4.03 -5.56 7.23
CA SER A 7 -4.11 -6.28 5.95
C SER A 7 -5.47 -6.07 5.30
N ALA A 8 -5.66 -6.65 4.12
CA ALA A 8 -6.96 -6.63 3.44
C ALA A 8 -7.29 -8.03 2.96
N SER A 9 -8.56 -8.41 3.08
CA SER A 9 -9.06 -9.69 2.63
C SER A 9 -10.53 -9.56 2.28
N ASP A 10 -10.94 -10.16 1.16
CA ASP A 10 -12.35 -10.19 0.73
C ASP A 10 -13.01 -8.79 0.68
N GLY A 11 -12.23 -7.79 0.24
CA GLY A 11 -12.72 -6.42 0.10
C GLY A 11 -12.83 -5.64 1.41
N GLN A 12 -12.30 -6.19 2.51
CA GLN A 12 -12.33 -5.54 3.82
C GLN A 12 -10.91 -5.30 4.33
N TYR A 13 -10.74 -4.22 5.07
CA TYR A 13 -9.50 -3.96 5.81
C TYR A 13 -9.61 -4.63 7.16
N LEU A 14 -8.51 -5.28 7.55
CA LEU A 14 -8.42 -6.05 8.79
C LEU A 14 -7.27 -5.50 9.63
N ALA A 15 -7.46 -5.53 10.95
CA ALA A 15 -6.42 -5.22 11.90
C ALA A 15 -6.31 -6.37 12.89
N LEU A 16 -5.14 -7.01 12.95
CA LEU A 16 -4.87 -8.08 13.90
C LEU A 16 -4.02 -7.53 15.04
N ALA A 17 -4.61 -7.44 16.22
CA ALA A 17 -3.93 -7.00 17.43
C ALA A 17 -3.37 -8.21 18.17
N LYS A 18 -2.13 -8.09 18.64
CA LYS A 18 -1.46 -9.11 19.46
C LYS A 18 -0.77 -8.42 20.62
N TRP A 19 -0.78 -9.09 21.77
CA TRP A 19 -0.11 -8.57 22.96
C TRP A 19 0.44 -9.70 23.79
N ASP A 20 1.38 -9.35 24.66
CA ASP A 20 2.01 -10.30 25.58
C ASP A 20 1.37 -10.19 26.94
N THR A 21 1.42 -11.29 27.68
CA THR A 21 1.13 -11.29 29.10
C THR A 21 2.36 -11.88 29.85
N PRO A 22 2.89 -11.17 30.86
CA PRO A 22 4.11 -11.63 31.54
C PRO A 22 3.93 -12.93 32.33
N ARG A 23 2.69 -13.27 32.65
CA ARG A 23 2.37 -14.58 33.24
C ARG A 23 0.96 -14.98 32.84
N VAL A 24 0.77 -16.30 32.68
CA VAL A 24 -0.57 -16.84 32.46
C VAL A 24 -1.23 -17.01 33.83
N VAL A 25 -2.30 -16.24 34.08
CA VAL A 25 -3.09 -16.32 35.29
C VAL A 25 -4.48 -16.80 34.90
N LYS A 26 -4.93 -17.88 35.54
CA LYS A 26 -6.24 -18.45 35.28
C LYS A 26 -7.36 -17.43 35.59
N GLY A 27 -8.32 -17.30 34.68
CA GLY A 27 -9.43 -16.39 34.84
C GLY A 27 -9.17 -14.95 34.36
N VAL A 28 -7.97 -14.65 33.83
CA VAL A 28 -7.67 -13.35 33.27
C VAL A 28 -8.25 -13.24 31.87
N ARG A 29 -8.92 -12.12 31.60
CA ARG A 29 -9.41 -11.75 30.27
C ARG A 29 -8.89 -10.38 29.93
N PHE A 30 -9.11 -9.96 28.67
CA PHE A 30 -8.65 -8.67 28.18
C PHE A 30 -9.83 -7.90 27.59
N SER A 31 -9.90 -6.62 27.97
CA SER A 31 -10.88 -5.69 27.44
C SER A 31 -10.20 -4.84 26.38
N LEU A 32 -10.77 -4.81 25.19
CA LEU A 32 -10.27 -4.03 24.07
C LEU A 32 -11.23 -2.90 23.77
N ARG A 33 -10.67 -1.72 23.49
CA ARG A 33 -11.42 -0.55 23.10
C ARG A 33 -10.76 0.05 21.87
N LEU A 34 -11.49 0.11 20.76
CA LEU A 34 -11.03 0.67 19.50
C LEU A 34 -11.75 1.98 19.23
N THR A 35 -10.98 3.07 19.08
CA THR A 35 -11.50 4.38 18.71
C THR A 35 -10.95 4.81 17.36
N SER A 36 -11.74 5.56 16.60
CA SER A 36 -11.33 6.17 15.34
C SER A 36 -11.14 7.67 15.53
N GLY A 37 -10.22 8.27 14.73
CA GLY A 37 -9.90 9.68 14.83
C GLY A 37 -8.93 9.97 15.94
N SER A 38 -8.70 11.27 16.19
CA SER A 38 -7.77 11.73 17.22
C SER A 38 -8.32 12.95 17.95
N GLY A 39 -7.86 13.14 19.19
CA GLY A 39 -8.25 14.29 20.00
C GLY A 39 -9.75 14.38 20.23
N GLU A 40 -10.31 15.56 20.04
CA GLU A 40 -11.73 15.82 20.23
C GLU A 40 -12.62 15.14 19.19
N ASN A 41 -12.04 14.73 18.08
CA ASN A 41 -12.76 14.04 17.00
C ASN A 41 -12.73 12.53 17.16
N SER A 42 -12.15 12.02 18.25
CA SER A 42 -12.10 10.58 18.48
C SER A 42 -13.50 10.05 18.82
N ARG A 43 -13.80 8.87 18.28
CA ARG A 43 -15.10 8.25 18.47
C ARG A 43 -14.93 6.76 18.72
N LEU A 44 -15.61 6.24 19.73
CA LEU A 44 -15.60 4.82 20.01
C LEU A 44 -16.24 4.06 18.85
N LEU A 45 -15.49 3.10 18.28
CA LEU A 45 -16.01 2.23 17.23
C LEU A 45 -16.56 0.94 17.78
N THR A 46 -15.76 0.24 18.59
CA THR A 46 -16.14 -1.07 19.10
C THR A 46 -15.35 -1.41 20.34
N THR A 47 -15.90 -2.34 21.13
CA THR A 47 -15.24 -2.94 22.27
C THR A 47 -15.31 -4.46 22.13
N ALA A 48 -14.38 -5.15 22.78
CA ALA A 48 -14.37 -6.61 22.79
C ALA A 48 -13.76 -7.10 24.11
N ILE A 49 -14.12 -8.33 24.50
CA ILE A 49 -13.53 -9.00 25.65
C ILE A 49 -13.11 -10.39 25.17
N THR A 50 -11.86 -10.78 25.45
CA THR A 50 -11.32 -12.07 25.04
C THR A 50 -10.41 -12.64 26.10
N ALA A 51 -10.34 -13.96 26.17
CA ALA A 51 -9.36 -14.65 26.98
C ALA A 51 -8.05 -14.91 26.24
N ASP A 52 -8.02 -14.66 24.93
CA ASP A 52 -6.84 -14.83 24.09
C ASP A 52 -5.92 -13.63 24.16
N THR A 53 -4.72 -13.76 23.63
CA THR A 53 -3.74 -12.67 23.53
C THR A 53 -3.70 -12.05 22.14
N GLU A 54 -4.74 -12.24 21.36
CA GLU A 54 -4.91 -11.61 20.06
C GLU A 54 -6.39 -11.42 19.75
N HIS A 55 -6.65 -10.44 18.88
CA HIS A 55 -8.01 -10.17 18.43
C HIS A 55 -7.96 -9.52 17.05
N ARG A 56 -8.91 -9.89 16.20
CA ARG A 56 -9.01 -9.37 14.84
C ARG A 56 -10.21 -8.45 14.72
N PHE A 57 -9.96 -7.23 14.19
CA PHE A 57 -11.01 -6.30 13.79
C PHE A 57 -11.15 -6.35 12.28
N SER A 58 -12.38 -6.32 11.77
CA SER A 58 -12.65 -6.39 10.34
C SER A 58 -13.60 -5.28 9.91
N GLY A 59 -13.64 -5.01 8.60
CA GLY A 59 -14.55 -4.01 8.05
C GLY A 59 -14.20 -2.58 8.44
N LEU A 60 -12.93 -2.28 8.74
CA LEU A 60 -12.50 -0.95 9.13
C LEU A 60 -12.32 -0.05 7.91
N PRO A 61 -12.87 1.18 7.92
CA PRO A 61 -12.59 2.15 6.84
C PRO A 61 -11.16 2.68 6.92
N LEU A 62 -10.73 3.35 5.87
CA LEU A 62 -9.47 4.10 5.90
C LEU A 62 -9.51 5.14 7.02
N GLY A 63 -8.40 5.31 7.71
CA GLY A 63 -8.33 6.28 8.78
C GLY A 63 -7.29 5.94 9.84
N GLU A 64 -7.34 6.71 10.92
CA GLU A 64 -6.45 6.58 12.06
C GLU A 64 -7.22 5.99 13.23
N TYR A 65 -6.57 5.08 13.96
CA TYR A 65 -7.20 4.35 15.06
C TYR A 65 -6.31 4.30 16.28
N THR A 66 -6.95 4.22 17.45
CA THR A 66 -6.28 3.96 18.71
C THR A 66 -6.90 2.72 19.34
N LEU A 67 -6.04 1.77 19.71
CA LEU A 67 -6.45 0.56 20.41
C LEU A 67 -5.92 0.59 21.83
N THR A 68 -6.80 0.33 22.81
CA THR A 68 -6.47 0.23 24.22
C THR A 68 -6.83 -1.17 24.70
N VAL A 69 -5.90 -1.84 25.36
CA VAL A 69 -6.07 -3.19 25.91
C VAL A 69 -5.81 -3.14 27.41
N ARG A 70 -6.75 -3.67 28.20
CA ARG A 70 -6.61 -3.79 29.66
C ARG A 70 -6.82 -5.24 30.07
N ALA A 71 -6.00 -5.73 30.98
CA ALA A 71 -6.24 -7.01 31.61
C ALA A 71 -7.37 -6.87 32.66
N ILE A 72 -8.24 -7.89 32.72
CA ILE A 72 -9.31 -7.96 33.71
C ILE A 72 -9.08 -9.25 34.51
N ASN A 73 -8.91 -9.12 35.84
CA ASN A 73 -8.73 -10.29 36.69
C ASN A 73 -10.07 -10.98 36.96
N SER A 74 -10.01 -12.08 37.69
CA SER A 74 -11.21 -12.89 37.99
C SER A 74 -12.25 -12.16 38.86
N TYR A 75 -11.86 -11.05 39.48
CA TYR A 75 -12.76 -10.19 40.27
C TYR A 75 -13.31 -9.00 39.49
N GLY A 76 -13.00 -8.90 38.20
CA GLY A 76 -13.46 -7.80 37.36
C GLY A 76 -12.65 -6.53 37.47
N GLN A 77 -11.53 -6.54 38.20
CA GLN A 77 -10.66 -5.36 38.32
C GLN A 77 -9.78 -5.23 37.07
N GLN A 78 -9.66 -3.99 36.57
CA GLN A 78 -8.89 -3.69 35.39
C GLN A 78 -7.50 -3.18 35.76
N GLY A 79 -6.49 -3.65 35.02
CA GLY A 79 -5.11 -3.18 35.15
C GLY A 79 -4.83 -1.94 34.29
N GLU A 80 -3.55 -1.56 34.28
CA GLU A 80 -3.08 -0.45 33.45
C GLU A 80 -3.26 -0.75 31.97
N PRO A 81 -3.67 0.24 31.17
CA PRO A 81 -3.87 0.00 29.74
C PRO A 81 -2.56 -0.05 28.96
N ALA A 82 -2.51 -0.92 27.97
CA ALA A 82 -1.57 -0.80 26.87
C ALA A 82 -2.29 -0.12 25.71
N THR A 83 -1.66 0.86 25.08
CA THR A 83 -2.28 1.65 24.01
C THR A 83 -1.34 1.71 22.82
N THR A 84 -1.90 1.59 21.63
CA THR A 84 -1.16 1.79 20.39
C THR A 84 -2.05 2.47 19.35
N THR A 85 -1.42 3.15 18.41
CA THR A 85 -2.12 3.77 17.28
C THR A 85 -1.71 3.04 16.00
N PHE A 86 -2.63 3.02 15.04
CA PHE A 86 -2.34 2.49 13.71
C PHE A 86 -3.18 3.21 12.68
N ARG A 87 -2.75 3.10 11.41
CA ARG A 87 -3.45 3.74 10.30
C ARG A 87 -3.74 2.71 9.21
N ILE A 88 -4.90 2.85 8.59
CA ILE A 88 -5.26 2.13 7.38
C ILE A 88 -5.27 3.15 6.25
N ASN A 89 -4.18 3.17 5.47
CA ASN A 89 -3.99 4.10 4.37
C ASN A 89 -3.71 3.34 3.09
N ALA A 90 -4.11 3.92 1.97
CA ALA A 90 -3.62 3.46 0.67
C ALA A 90 -2.09 3.65 0.63
N PRO A 91 -1.36 2.85 -0.16
CA PRO A 91 0.08 3.03 -0.27
C PRO A 91 0.41 4.39 -0.90
N ALA A 92 1.61 4.91 -0.60
CA ALA A 92 2.07 6.16 -1.17
C ALA A 92 2.26 6.02 -2.69
N ALA A 93 1.88 7.05 -3.45
CA ALA A 93 2.11 7.08 -4.88
C ALA A 93 3.62 7.10 -5.18
N PRO A 94 4.06 6.64 -6.37
CA PRO A 94 5.47 6.74 -6.74
C PRO A 94 5.96 8.18 -6.62
N ALA A 95 7.10 8.37 -5.96
CA ALA A 95 7.71 9.70 -5.84
C ALA A 95 8.35 10.12 -7.15
N THR A 96 8.95 9.16 -7.87
CA THR A 96 9.58 9.38 -9.17
C THR A 96 9.30 8.18 -10.08
N ILE A 97 9.29 8.46 -11.39
CA ILE A 97 9.29 7.41 -12.42
C ILE A 97 10.43 7.78 -13.36
N GLU A 98 11.49 6.99 -13.33
CA GLU A 98 12.61 7.15 -14.23
C GLU A 98 12.33 6.40 -15.53
N LEU A 99 12.34 7.09 -16.66
CA LEU A 99 12.20 6.49 -17.98
C LEU A 99 13.57 6.38 -18.63
N THR A 100 13.98 5.15 -18.90
CA THR A 100 15.27 4.87 -19.53
C THR A 100 15.04 4.55 -21.01
N PRO A 101 15.55 5.39 -21.93
CA PRO A 101 15.42 5.10 -23.37
C PRO A 101 16.29 3.92 -23.78
N GLY A 102 15.73 3.03 -24.56
CA GLY A 102 16.47 1.97 -25.22
C GLY A 102 16.16 1.99 -26.72
N TYR A 103 16.80 1.11 -27.48
CA TYR A 103 16.58 1.00 -28.93
C TYR A 103 15.16 0.51 -29.19
N PHE A 104 14.30 1.39 -29.68
CA PHE A 104 12.87 1.11 -29.87
C PHE A 104 12.23 0.54 -28.59
N GLN A 105 12.63 1.11 -27.45
CA GLN A 105 12.24 0.59 -26.14
C GLN A 105 12.25 1.72 -25.12
N ILE A 106 11.35 1.65 -24.13
CA ILE A 106 11.35 2.53 -22.97
C ILE A 106 11.14 1.66 -21.74
N THR A 107 11.98 1.84 -20.72
CA THR A 107 11.84 1.15 -19.44
C THR A 107 11.43 2.16 -18.38
N ALA A 108 10.35 1.87 -17.68
CA ALA A 108 9.85 2.69 -16.59
C ALA A 108 10.25 2.07 -15.25
N VAL A 109 10.93 2.86 -14.41
CA VAL A 109 11.39 2.43 -13.09
C VAL A 109 10.84 3.40 -12.04
N PRO A 110 9.68 3.06 -11.42
CA PRO A 110 9.13 3.89 -10.35
C PRO A 110 9.90 3.67 -9.05
N LYS A 111 9.91 4.70 -8.20
CA LYS A 111 10.50 4.61 -6.86
C LYS A 111 9.63 5.33 -5.85
N LEU A 112 9.53 4.77 -4.66
CA LEU A 112 8.91 5.41 -3.51
C LEU A 112 9.95 6.25 -2.76
N THR A 113 9.50 7.27 -2.06
CA THR A 113 10.38 8.04 -1.16
C THR A 113 10.96 7.14 -0.07
N ILE A 114 10.11 6.26 0.50
CA ILE A 114 10.52 5.27 1.49
C ILE A 114 10.16 3.90 0.94
N TYR A 115 11.16 3.02 0.84
CA TYR A 115 10.96 1.66 0.33
C TYR A 115 9.91 0.92 1.16
N ASP A 116 8.93 0.32 0.47
CA ASP A 116 7.89 -0.48 1.10
C ASP A 116 7.83 -1.83 0.38
N PRO A 117 8.28 -2.93 1.05
CA PRO A 117 8.32 -4.24 0.40
C PRO A 117 6.94 -4.83 0.09
N THR A 118 5.86 -4.27 0.66
CA THR A 118 4.49 -4.73 0.38
C THR A 118 3.93 -4.19 -0.92
N VAL A 119 4.58 -3.16 -1.50
CA VAL A 119 4.09 -2.43 -2.66
C VAL A 119 4.62 -3.05 -3.95
N GLN A 120 3.73 -3.24 -4.90
CA GLN A 120 4.06 -3.43 -6.30
C GLN A 120 3.53 -2.23 -7.07
N PHE A 121 4.08 -1.98 -8.26
CA PHE A 121 3.60 -0.90 -9.12
C PHE A 121 2.73 -1.49 -10.22
N GLU A 122 1.64 -0.77 -10.52
CA GLU A 122 0.74 -1.10 -11.61
C GLU A 122 1.00 -0.13 -12.75
N PHE A 123 1.28 -0.68 -13.94
CA PHE A 123 1.75 0.10 -15.11
C PHE A 123 0.67 0.19 -16.18
N TRP A 124 0.46 1.41 -16.67
CA TRP A 124 -0.43 1.71 -17.79
C TRP A 124 0.34 2.54 -18.80
N PHE A 125 0.00 2.40 -20.07
CA PHE A 125 0.75 2.97 -21.19
C PHE A 125 -0.21 3.63 -22.19
N SER A 126 0.20 4.80 -22.72
CA SER A 126 -0.60 5.52 -23.71
C SER A 126 0.30 6.20 -24.75
N GLU A 127 -0.18 6.26 -25.98
CA GLU A 127 0.48 7.00 -27.04
C GLU A 127 0.08 8.48 -27.05
N ALA A 128 -0.87 8.87 -26.20
CA ALA A 128 -1.34 10.24 -26.06
C ALA A 128 -1.43 10.59 -24.58
N LYS A 129 -1.21 11.86 -24.26
CA LYS A 129 -1.34 12.36 -22.88
C LYS A 129 -2.80 12.24 -22.42
N ILE A 130 -3.00 11.73 -21.22
CA ILE A 130 -4.30 11.65 -20.57
C ILE A 130 -4.35 12.72 -19.48
N ALA A 131 -5.17 13.75 -19.69
CA ALA A 131 -5.22 14.88 -18.79
C ALA A 131 -5.96 14.59 -17.47
N ASP A 132 -6.96 13.70 -17.53
CA ASP A 132 -7.77 13.34 -16.37
C ASP A 132 -7.40 11.93 -15.88
N ALA A 133 -6.86 11.84 -14.66
CA ALA A 133 -6.46 10.57 -14.08
C ALA A 133 -7.59 9.55 -14.02
N ALA A 134 -8.85 9.99 -13.93
CA ALA A 134 -10.01 9.10 -13.93
C ALA A 134 -10.20 8.39 -15.29
N GLN A 135 -9.56 8.89 -16.35
CA GLN A 135 -9.65 8.30 -17.68
C GLN A 135 -8.53 7.32 -18.00
N VAL A 136 -7.55 7.14 -17.11
CA VAL A 136 -6.41 6.25 -17.37
C VAL A 136 -6.87 4.81 -17.62
N GLU A 137 -7.76 4.29 -16.78
CA GLU A 137 -8.22 2.91 -16.90
C GLU A 137 -9.06 2.65 -18.15
N THR A 138 -9.63 3.69 -18.75
CA THR A 138 -10.43 3.56 -19.98
C THR A 138 -9.64 3.88 -21.24
N SER A 139 -8.66 4.78 -21.16
CA SER A 139 -7.95 5.33 -22.33
C SER A 139 -6.54 4.79 -22.49
N ALA A 140 -5.91 4.30 -21.43
CA ALA A 140 -4.58 3.71 -21.48
C ALA A 140 -4.66 2.20 -21.57
N ARG A 141 -3.54 1.60 -21.98
CA ARG A 141 -3.41 0.13 -22.02
C ARG A 141 -2.76 -0.35 -20.73
N TYR A 142 -3.42 -1.31 -20.07
CA TYR A 142 -2.85 -1.96 -18.89
C TYR A 142 -1.69 -2.86 -19.29
N LEU A 143 -0.53 -2.69 -18.66
CA LEU A 143 0.66 -3.50 -18.93
C LEU A 143 0.82 -4.66 -17.94
N GLY A 144 0.61 -4.40 -16.66
CA GLY A 144 0.80 -5.39 -15.60
C GLY A 144 1.32 -4.75 -14.32
N THR A 145 1.72 -5.58 -13.37
CA THR A 145 2.30 -5.17 -12.10
C THR A 145 3.72 -5.69 -11.95
N GLY A 146 4.54 -4.96 -11.21
CA GLY A 146 5.93 -5.35 -10.95
C GLY A 146 6.73 -4.21 -10.36
N SER A 147 8.05 -4.37 -10.35
CA SER A 147 8.97 -3.34 -9.86
C SER A 147 9.41 -2.38 -10.97
N GLN A 148 9.36 -2.82 -12.21
CA GLN A 148 9.66 -2.01 -13.39
C GLN A 148 8.96 -2.62 -14.60
N TRP A 149 8.90 -1.88 -15.70
CA TRP A 149 8.27 -2.37 -16.92
C TRP A 149 8.92 -1.78 -18.14
N SER A 150 9.15 -2.63 -19.16
CA SER A 150 9.67 -2.19 -20.46
C SER A 150 8.63 -2.39 -21.54
N VAL A 151 8.47 -1.37 -22.40
CA VAL A 151 7.71 -1.50 -23.64
C VAL A 151 8.70 -1.44 -24.79
N SER A 152 8.52 -2.30 -25.78
CA SER A 152 9.43 -2.37 -26.92
C SER A 152 8.69 -2.81 -28.18
N GLY A 153 9.30 -2.56 -29.31
CA GLY A 153 8.79 -2.97 -30.61
C GLY A 153 8.87 -1.84 -31.63
N PRO A 154 8.54 -2.16 -32.92
CA PRO A 154 8.66 -1.18 -34.01
C PRO A 154 7.70 0.01 -33.85
N HIS A 155 6.64 -0.13 -33.04
CA HIS A 155 5.68 0.95 -32.76
C HIS A 155 6.21 1.95 -31.73
N ILE A 156 7.25 1.58 -30.96
CA ILE A 156 7.91 2.48 -30.01
C ILE A 156 8.97 3.28 -30.77
N LYS A 157 8.51 4.14 -31.65
CA LYS A 157 9.38 4.89 -32.56
C LYS A 157 10.18 5.94 -31.85
N PRO A 158 11.50 6.03 -32.11
CA PRO A 158 12.30 7.15 -31.62
C PRO A 158 11.72 8.49 -32.09
N GLY A 159 11.84 9.51 -31.24
CA GLY A 159 11.32 10.84 -31.55
C GLY A 159 9.84 11.03 -31.30
N LYS A 160 9.12 9.99 -30.92
CA LYS A 160 7.71 10.07 -30.56
C LYS A 160 7.57 10.03 -29.05
N ASP A 161 6.71 10.87 -28.49
CA ASP A 161 6.43 10.85 -27.06
C ASP A 161 5.45 9.76 -26.70
N PHE A 162 5.73 9.12 -25.55
CA PHE A 162 4.86 8.12 -24.95
C PHE A 162 4.66 8.44 -23.48
N TRP A 163 3.55 7.95 -22.90
CA TRP A 163 3.19 8.25 -21.51
C TRP A 163 2.99 6.94 -20.73
N PHE A 164 3.53 6.95 -19.52
CA PHE A 164 3.29 5.90 -18.52
C PHE A 164 2.48 6.50 -17.39
N TYR A 165 1.52 5.73 -16.90
CA TYR A 165 0.74 6.05 -15.71
C TYR A 165 0.95 4.91 -14.74
N VAL A 166 1.49 5.22 -13.57
CA VAL A 166 1.92 4.22 -12.61
C VAL A 166 1.31 4.55 -11.25
N ARG A 167 0.81 3.54 -10.59
CA ARG A 167 0.34 3.69 -9.20
C ARG A 167 0.86 2.53 -8.35
N SER A 168 0.98 2.79 -7.06
CA SER A 168 1.37 1.80 -6.07
C SER A 168 0.16 0.96 -5.68
N VAL A 169 0.37 -0.33 -5.49
CA VAL A 169 -0.68 -1.28 -5.12
C VAL A 169 -0.17 -2.21 -4.04
N ASN A 170 -0.96 -2.45 -3.02
CA ASN A 170 -0.74 -3.50 -2.03
C ASN A 170 -2.08 -4.06 -1.56
N LEU A 171 -2.06 -4.90 -0.52
CA LEU A 171 -3.28 -5.50 0.01
C LEU A 171 -4.23 -4.49 0.63
N VAL A 172 -3.73 -3.32 1.03
CA VAL A 172 -4.56 -2.26 1.63
C VAL A 172 -5.31 -1.46 0.56
N GLY A 173 -4.69 -1.23 -0.60
CA GLY A 173 -5.34 -0.45 -1.65
C GLY A 173 -4.39 0.01 -2.74
N LYS A 174 -4.81 1.04 -3.46
CA LYS A 174 -4.08 1.61 -4.60
C LYS A 174 -3.90 3.11 -4.39
N SER A 175 -2.74 3.62 -4.83
CA SER A 175 -2.47 5.05 -4.80
C SER A 175 -3.08 5.76 -6.00
N ALA A 176 -2.97 7.09 -6.04
CA ALA A 176 -3.22 7.87 -7.25
C ALA A 176 -2.17 7.53 -8.32
N PHE A 177 -2.53 7.74 -9.59
CA PHE A 177 -1.59 7.58 -10.71
C PHE A 177 -0.59 8.73 -10.74
N VAL A 178 0.64 8.40 -11.12
CA VAL A 178 1.69 9.37 -11.45
C VAL A 178 2.04 9.19 -12.92
N GLU A 179 2.16 10.33 -13.63
CA GLU A 179 2.46 10.36 -15.06
C GLU A 179 3.95 10.55 -15.29
N ALA A 180 4.50 9.86 -16.28
CA ALA A 180 5.81 10.14 -16.82
C ALA A 180 5.77 10.02 -18.34
N SER A 181 6.48 10.90 -19.03
CA SER A 181 6.55 10.87 -20.49
C SER A 181 7.99 10.81 -20.96
N GLY A 182 8.21 10.15 -22.08
CA GLY A 182 9.54 10.01 -22.63
C GLY A 182 9.53 9.43 -24.01
N ARG A 183 10.73 9.24 -24.54
CA ARG A 183 10.98 8.75 -25.91
C ARG A 183 11.95 7.58 -25.90
N ALA A 184 11.82 6.70 -26.90
CA ALA A 184 12.80 5.68 -27.15
C ALA A 184 14.03 6.28 -27.84
N SER A 185 15.13 5.55 -27.80
CA SER A 185 16.37 5.89 -28.52
C SER A 185 16.43 5.21 -29.88
N ASN A 186 17.02 5.88 -30.86
CA ASN A 186 17.39 5.25 -32.12
C ASN A 186 18.86 4.81 -32.16
N ASP A 187 19.55 4.95 -31.02
CA ASP A 187 20.95 4.55 -30.89
C ASP A 187 21.05 3.04 -30.63
N ALA A 188 21.56 2.31 -31.58
CA ALA A 188 21.69 0.87 -31.52
C ALA A 188 23.01 0.40 -30.88
N ALA A 189 23.91 1.32 -30.47
CA ALA A 189 25.24 0.96 -29.99
C ALA A 189 25.18 -0.02 -28.80
N GLY A 190 24.41 0.31 -27.78
CA GLY A 190 24.24 -0.55 -26.62
C GLY A 190 23.56 -1.88 -26.92
N TYR A 191 22.61 -1.87 -27.84
CA TYR A 191 21.92 -3.08 -28.30
C TYR A 191 22.87 -4.04 -29.04
N LEU A 192 23.72 -3.49 -29.91
CA LEU A 192 24.67 -4.29 -30.66
C LEU A 192 25.76 -4.90 -29.77
N GLU A 193 26.12 -4.25 -28.69
CA GLU A 193 27.10 -4.78 -27.73
C GLU A 193 26.67 -6.11 -27.13
N LEU A 194 25.36 -6.35 -27.00
CA LEU A 194 24.84 -7.59 -26.44
C LEU A 194 25.09 -8.80 -27.33
N PHE A 195 25.42 -8.60 -28.61
CA PHE A 195 25.58 -9.66 -29.59
C PHE A 195 27.02 -9.84 -30.08
N ARG A 196 27.95 -9.23 -29.40
CA ARG A 196 29.39 -9.41 -29.69
C ARG A 196 29.95 -10.64 -29.03
#